data_4ca5d75a722047532773d8279e090414
#
_entry.id   4ca5d75a722047532773d8279e090414
#
_cell.length_a   1.000
_cell.length_b   1.000
_cell.length_c   1.000
_cell.angle_alpha   90.00
_cell.angle_beta   90.00
_cell.angle_gamma   90.00
#
_symmetry.space_group_name_H-M   'P 1'
#
loop_
_entity.id
_entity.type
_entity.pdbx_description
1 polymer ?
#
loop_
_entity_poly.entity_id
_entity_poly.type
_entity_poly.pdbx_seq_one_letter_code
_entity_poly.pdbx_strand_id
1 'polypeptide(L)'
;MIYKLKLIFLIFFLYGHVAHAISIEDFKNLEGQSSFKVQKVNKYIDYFSQNRKGRDFFQAAYPRLGLYKDIIYEIFDEYNIPREIIFVSMLESGFNPKIESSAGAIGLWQFMPSTAEIFGLRIDEWVDERMDIYYSTNAAVSYFRSLLKKFGSWELALAGYNCGDLN
;
A
#
# COMPACT_ATOMS: atom_id res chain seq x y z
N MET A 1 16.64 2.72 2.50
CA MET A 1 16.08 3.22 1.21
C MET A 1 14.57 3.02 1.10
N ILE A 2 13.99 2.05 1.78
CA ILE A 2 12.56 1.70 1.83
C ILE A 2 11.71 2.79 2.48
N TYR A 3 12.20 3.45 3.53
CA TYR A 3 11.44 4.48 4.28
C TYR A 3 11.04 5.72 3.46
N LYS A 4 11.76 6.06 2.40
CA LYS A 4 11.43 7.24 1.56
C LYS A 4 10.33 6.96 0.52
N LEU A 5 10.13 5.70 0.13
CA LEU A 5 9.09 5.30 -0.81
C LEU A 5 7.71 5.28 -0.13
N LYS A 6 7.66 4.89 1.13
CA LYS A 6 6.43 4.72 1.91
C LYS A 6 5.66 6.04 2.19
N LEU A 7 6.34 7.18 2.16
CA LEU A 7 5.72 8.50 2.35
C LEU A 7 4.92 9.00 1.14
N ILE A 8 5.07 8.36 -0.03
CA ILE A 8 4.43 8.78 -1.30
C ILE A 8 2.94 8.51 -1.28
N PHE A 9 2.55 7.37 -0.71
CA PHE A 9 1.16 6.92 -0.68
C PHE A 9 0.29 7.84 0.17
N LEU A 10 0.87 8.42 1.23
CA LEU A 10 0.18 9.41 2.04
C LEU A 10 -0.34 10.60 1.23
N ILE A 11 0.32 10.92 0.13
CA ILE A 11 0.04 12.10 -0.67
C ILE A 11 -0.95 11.80 -1.80
N PHE A 12 -0.89 10.61 -2.40
CA PHE A 12 -1.87 10.16 -3.40
C PHE A 12 -3.28 10.03 -2.81
N PHE A 13 -3.36 9.65 -1.53
CA PHE A 13 -4.62 9.46 -0.84
C PHE A 13 -5.27 10.78 -0.37
N LEU A 14 -4.49 11.82 -0.11
CA LEU A 14 -5.01 13.13 0.31
C LEU A 14 -5.90 13.83 -0.74
N TYR A 15 -5.83 13.39 -2.00
CA TYR A 15 -6.59 13.97 -3.11
C TYR A 15 -7.58 13.01 -3.79
N GLY A 16 -7.71 11.78 -3.29
CA GLY A 16 -8.46 10.69 -3.95
C GLY A 16 -9.96 10.63 -3.70
N HIS A 17 -10.64 11.74 -3.43
CA HIS A 17 -12.11 11.74 -3.37
C HIS A 17 -12.78 11.92 -4.74
N VAL A 18 -12.04 11.82 -5.83
CA VAL A 18 -12.59 11.89 -7.20
C VAL A 18 -12.10 10.68 -7.99
N ALA A 19 -12.93 9.66 -8.06
CA ALA A 19 -12.77 8.51 -8.95
C ALA A 19 -13.01 8.91 -10.41
N HIS A 20 -12.15 9.72 -10.97
CA HIS A 20 -11.95 9.89 -12.41
C HIS A 20 -10.45 9.89 -12.67
N ALA A 21 -10.04 9.31 -13.79
CA ALA A 21 -8.66 9.32 -14.22
C ALA A 21 -8.11 10.75 -14.18
N ILE A 22 -7.44 11.11 -13.09
CA ILE A 22 -6.84 12.43 -12.93
C ILE A 22 -5.71 12.50 -13.93
N SER A 23 -5.84 13.40 -14.90
CA SER A 23 -4.78 13.68 -15.86
C SER A 23 -3.62 14.40 -15.14
N ILE A 24 -2.41 14.33 -15.72
CA ILE A 24 -1.26 15.11 -15.22
C ILE A 24 -1.58 16.62 -15.17
N GLU A 25 -2.51 17.06 -16.00
CA GLU A 25 -2.98 18.45 -16.08
C GLU A 25 -3.86 18.84 -14.89
N ASP A 26 -4.71 17.90 -14.39
CA ASP A 26 -5.52 18.13 -13.19
C ASP A 26 -4.65 18.27 -11.95
N PHE A 27 -3.51 17.56 -11.90
CA PHE A 27 -2.52 17.68 -10.83
C PHE A 27 -1.84 19.06 -10.81
N LYS A 28 -1.57 19.67 -11.97
CA LYS A 28 -0.97 21.02 -12.07
C LYS A 28 -1.91 22.12 -11.58
N ASN A 29 -3.22 21.92 -11.71
CA ASN A 29 -4.23 22.90 -11.27
C ASN A 29 -4.43 22.91 -9.74
N LEU A 30 -3.85 21.92 -9.00
CA LEU A 30 -3.83 21.89 -7.53
C LEU A 30 -2.70 22.75 -6.91
N GLU A 31 -1.94 23.49 -7.71
CA GLU A 31 -0.79 24.32 -7.27
C GLU A 31 -1.14 25.41 -6.24
N GLY A 32 -2.41 25.67 -5.96
CA GLY A 32 -2.85 26.66 -4.97
C GLY A 32 -2.83 26.21 -3.50
N GLN A 33 -2.60 24.92 -3.20
CA GLN A 33 -2.67 24.39 -1.83
C GLN A 33 -1.35 23.74 -1.39
N SER A 34 -0.51 24.52 -0.73
CA SER A 34 0.72 24.07 -0.06
C SER A 34 1.85 23.58 -1.01
N SER A 35 2.68 24.51 -1.45
CA SER A 35 3.84 24.29 -2.32
C SER A 35 4.76 23.12 -1.91
N PHE A 36 4.87 22.82 -0.61
CA PHE A 36 5.69 21.74 -0.06
C PHE A 36 5.14 20.34 -0.36
N LYS A 37 3.81 20.16 -0.30
CA LYS A 37 3.17 18.87 -0.61
C LYS A 37 3.28 18.56 -2.09
N VAL A 38 3.02 19.57 -2.94
CA VAL A 38 3.12 19.45 -4.40
C VAL A 38 4.53 19.11 -4.86
N GLN A 39 5.57 19.76 -4.30
CA GLN A 39 6.96 19.43 -4.63
C GLN A 39 7.34 17.98 -4.30
N LYS A 40 6.87 17.44 -3.16
CA LYS A 40 7.10 16.03 -2.83
C LYS A 40 6.40 15.09 -3.81
N VAL A 41 5.15 15.37 -4.17
CA VAL A 41 4.40 14.56 -5.14
C VAL A 41 5.13 14.55 -6.49
N ASN A 42 5.49 15.72 -7.00
CA ASN A 42 6.21 15.82 -8.28
C ASN A 42 7.52 15.03 -8.27
N LYS A 43 8.31 15.10 -7.18
CA LYS A 43 9.52 14.30 -7.04
C LYS A 43 9.29 12.79 -7.19
N TYR A 44 8.14 12.31 -6.77
CA TYR A 44 7.82 10.90 -6.86
C TYR A 44 7.23 10.52 -8.22
N ILE A 45 6.41 11.40 -8.80
CA ILE A 45 6.00 11.25 -10.20
C ILE A 45 7.26 11.16 -11.07
N ASP A 46 8.23 12.05 -10.88
CA ASP A 46 9.50 12.02 -11.59
C ASP A 46 10.30 10.74 -11.32
N TYR A 47 10.30 10.26 -10.05
CA TYR A 47 10.98 9.01 -9.72
C TYR A 47 10.40 7.82 -10.49
N PHE A 48 9.07 7.68 -10.53
CA PHE A 48 8.44 6.54 -11.21
C PHE A 48 8.32 6.73 -12.73
N SER A 49 8.32 7.96 -13.24
CA SER A 49 8.18 8.25 -14.66
C SER A 49 9.51 8.46 -15.38
N GLN A 50 10.50 9.10 -14.73
CA GLN A 50 11.75 9.50 -15.35
C GLN A 50 12.97 8.71 -14.84
N ASN A 51 12.99 8.34 -13.54
CA ASN A 51 14.12 7.62 -12.98
C ASN A 51 14.08 6.15 -13.41
N ARG A 52 15.21 5.64 -13.92
CA ARG A 52 15.31 4.25 -14.41
C ARG A 52 14.89 3.23 -13.36
N LYS A 53 15.38 3.34 -12.12
CA LYS A 53 15.06 2.39 -11.04
C LYS A 53 13.57 2.41 -10.67
N GLY A 54 12.95 3.58 -10.66
CA GLY A 54 11.52 3.73 -10.39
C GLY A 54 10.68 3.10 -11.50
N ARG A 55 11.01 3.37 -12.76
CA ARG A 55 10.32 2.75 -13.90
C ARG A 55 10.48 1.22 -13.92
N ASP A 56 11.71 0.72 -13.75
CA ASP A 56 11.99 -0.71 -13.74
C ASP A 56 11.19 -1.40 -12.63
N PHE A 57 11.10 -0.80 -11.43
CA PHE A 57 10.28 -1.30 -10.34
C PHE A 57 8.79 -1.32 -10.71
N PHE A 58 8.26 -0.22 -11.24
CA PHE A 58 6.85 -0.13 -11.63
C PHE A 58 6.51 -1.13 -12.74
N GLN A 59 7.34 -1.22 -13.78
CA GLN A 59 7.16 -2.14 -14.89
C GLN A 59 7.22 -3.61 -14.45
N ALA A 60 8.03 -3.93 -13.45
CA ALA A 60 8.10 -5.27 -12.88
C ALA A 60 6.91 -5.60 -11.97
N ALA A 61 6.37 -4.63 -11.25
CA ALA A 61 5.28 -4.80 -10.29
C ALA A 61 3.90 -4.82 -10.97
N TYR A 62 3.65 -3.89 -11.90
CA TYR A 62 2.32 -3.66 -12.48
C TYR A 62 1.68 -4.89 -13.14
N PRO A 63 2.38 -5.75 -13.89
CA PRO A 63 1.79 -6.97 -14.45
C PRO A 63 1.24 -7.94 -13.39
N ARG A 64 1.88 -7.97 -12.19
CA ARG A 64 1.42 -8.83 -11.09
C ARG A 64 0.11 -8.34 -10.48
N LEU A 65 -0.18 -7.03 -10.51
CA LEU A 65 -1.47 -6.48 -10.11
C LEU A 65 -2.62 -7.18 -10.82
N GLY A 66 -2.49 -7.40 -12.14
CA GLY A 66 -3.51 -8.08 -12.95
C GLY A 66 -3.87 -9.49 -12.46
N LEU A 67 -2.96 -10.16 -11.75
CA LEU A 67 -3.17 -11.52 -11.22
C LEU A 67 -4.04 -11.53 -9.96
N TYR A 68 -4.05 -10.46 -9.19
CA TYR A 68 -4.61 -10.45 -7.82
C TYR A 68 -5.67 -9.38 -7.60
N LYS A 69 -5.78 -8.38 -8.48
CA LYS A 69 -6.63 -7.20 -8.27
C LYS A 69 -8.10 -7.55 -8.04
N ASP A 70 -8.62 -8.55 -8.73
CA ASP A 70 -10.05 -8.87 -8.70
C ASP A 70 -10.43 -9.41 -7.32
N ILE A 71 -9.66 -10.36 -6.77
CA ILE A 71 -9.87 -10.91 -5.42
C ILE A 71 -9.64 -9.84 -4.34
N ILE A 72 -8.64 -8.98 -4.52
CA ILE A 72 -8.35 -7.90 -3.55
C ILE A 72 -9.48 -6.86 -3.56
N TYR A 73 -9.97 -6.48 -4.74
CA TYR A 73 -11.07 -5.51 -4.85
C TYR A 73 -12.39 -6.06 -4.33
N GLU A 74 -12.69 -7.34 -4.53
CA GLU A 74 -13.86 -7.99 -3.94
C GLU A 74 -13.84 -7.87 -2.42
N ILE A 75 -12.71 -8.20 -1.79
CA ILE A 75 -12.54 -8.07 -0.34
C ILE A 75 -12.61 -6.58 0.09
N PHE A 76 -11.98 -5.66 -0.65
CA PHE A 76 -12.01 -4.24 -0.31
C PHE A 76 -13.43 -3.66 -0.39
N ASP A 77 -14.19 -4.02 -1.43
CA ASP A 77 -15.56 -3.56 -1.61
C ASP A 77 -16.47 -4.07 -0.48
N GLU A 78 -16.31 -5.34 -0.04
CA GLU A 78 -17.06 -5.91 1.11
C GLU A 78 -16.88 -5.09 2.39
N TYR A 79 -15.66 -4.60 2.64
CA TYR A 79 -15.34 -3.87 3.87
C TYR A 79 -15.29 -2.34 3.69
N ASN A 80 -15.70 -1.82 2.54
CA ASN A 80 -15.65 -0.40 2.17
C ASN A 80 -14.24 0.20 2.31
N ILE A 81 -13.22 -0.55 1.90
CA ILE A 81 -11.84 -0.08 1.82
C ILE A 81 -11.63 0.63 0.48
N PRO A 82 -11.06 1.83 0.44
CA PRO A 82 -10.72 2.49 -0.81
C PRO A 82 -9.80 1.62 -1.67
N ARG A 83 -10.14 1.46 -2.96
CA ARG A 83 -9.41 0.58 -3.87
C ARG A 83 -7.95 0.97 -4.05
N GLU A 84 -7.63 2.24 -3.85
CA GLU A 84 -6.27 2.80 -3.92
C GLU A 84 -5.34 2.19 -2.86
N ILE A 85 -5.86 1.66 -1.76
CA ILE A 85 -5.08 0.96 -0.73
C ILE A 85 -4.32 -0.25 -1.30
N ILE A 86 -4.77 -0.83 -2.41
CA ILE A 86 -4.05 -1.90 -3.10
C ILE A 86 -2.60 -1.53 -3.44
N PHE A 87 -2.33 -0.26 -3.69
CA PHE A 87 -0.98 0.19 -3.99
C PHE A 87 -0.03 0.14 -2.79
N VAL A 88 -0.52 -0.03 -1.56
CA VAL A 88 0.34 -0.34 -0.41
C VAL A 88 1.09 -1.64 -0.67
N SER A 89 0.40 -2.68 -1.15
CA SER A 89 1.05 -3.95 -1.48
C SER A 89 2.07 -3.82 -2.63
N MET A 90 1.86 -2.89 -3.57
CA MET A 90 2.89 -2.59 -4.57
C MET A 90 4.17 -2.07 -3.92
N LEU A 91 4.05 -1.16 -2.95
CA LEU A 91 5.21 -0.58 -2.28
C LEU A 91 5.87 -1.56 -1.31
N GLU A 92 5.09 -2.41 -0.66
CA GLU A 92 5.60 -3.40 0.28
C GLU A 92 6.34 -4.54 -0.40
N SER A 93 5.77 -5.10 -1.47
CA SER A 93 6.23 -6.35 -2.08
C SER A 93 6.40 -6.30 -3.61
N GLY A 94 6.01 -5.19 -4.28
CA GLY A 94 5.85 -5.16 -5.74
C GLY A 94 4.79 -6.15 -6.23
N PHE A 95 3.73 -6.36 -5.46
CA PHE A 95 2.70 -7.38 -5.67
C PHE A 95 3.26 -8.82 -5.71
N ASN A 96 4.32 -9.10 -4.97
CA ASN A 96 4.89 -10.45 -4.89
C ASN A 96 4.48 -11.12 -3.57
N PRO A 97 3.59 -12.15 -3.61
CA PRO A 97 3.10 -12.80 -2.39
C PRO A 97 4.15 -13.69 -1.70
N LYS A 98 5.27 -13.98 -2.36
CA LYS A 98 6.31 -14.89 -1.85
C LYS A 98 7.58 -14.18 -1.40
N ILE A 99 7.58 -12.84 -1.39
CA ILE A 99 8.78 -12.10 -1.00
C ILE A 99 8.91 -12.06 0.53
N GLU A 100 10.14 -12.27 0.99
CA GLU A 100 10.54 -12.09 2.38
C GLU A 100 11.54 -10.94 2.49
N SER A 101 11.33 -10.08 3.46
CA SER A 101 12.27 -9.01 3.78
C SER A 101 13.38 -9.51 4.70
N SER A 102 14.51 -8.79 4.76
CA SER A 102 15.59 -9.10 5.70
C SER A 102 15.18 -9.03 7.19
N ALA A 103 14.04 -8.42 7.48
CA ALA A 103 13.47 -8.34 8.83
C ALA A 103 12.43 -9.45 9.12
N GLY A 104 12.17 -10.36 8.15
CA GLY A 104 11.21 -11.45 8.31
C GLY A 104 9.75 -11.08 8.00
N ALA A 105 9.50 -9.91 7.41
CA ALA A 105 8.18 -9.60 6.87
C ALA A 105 7.94 -10.37 5.58
N ILE A 106 6.76 -10.99 5.43
CA ILE A 106 6.45 -11.89 4.32
C ILE A 106 5.16 -11.47 3.61
N GLY A 107 5.12 -11.77 2.31
CA GLY A 107 3.92 -11.79 1.48
C GLY A 107 3.56 -10.46 0.86
N LEU A 108 2.36 -10.43 0.28
CA LEU A 108 1.83 -9.30 -0.48
C LEU A 108 1.82 -8.01 0.36
N TRP A 109 1.44 -8.13 1.62
CA TRP A 109 1.24 -7.05 2.58
C TRP A 109 2.41 -6.86 3.54
N GLN A 110 3.47 -7.67 3.43
CA GLN A 110 4.67 -7.64 4.26
C GLN A 110 4.36 -7.70 5.77
N PHE A 111 3.54 -8.68 6.16
CA PHE A 111 3.26 -8.91 7.57
C PHE A 111 4.48 -9.44 8.31
N MET A 112 4.80 -8.80 9.44
CA MET A 112 5.67 -9.40 10.47
C MET A 112 4.92 -10.54 11.17
N PRO A 113 5.63 -11.59 11.68
CA PRO A 113 4.97 -12.72 12.33
C PRO A 113 4.02 -12.31 13.46
N SER A 114 4.46 -11.45 14.36
CA SER A 114 3.65 -10.98 15.49
C SER A 114 2.38 -10.23 15.05
N THR A 115 2.49 -9.39 14.01
CA THR A 115 1.34 -8.67 13.46
C THR A 115 0.39 -9.64 12.76
N ALA A 116 0.93 -10.61 12.02
CA ALA A 116 0.13 -11.63 11.34
C ALA A 116 -0.72 -12.44 12.33
N GLU A 117 -0.15 -12.87 13.45
CA GLU A 117 -0.85 -13.59 14.52
C GLU A 117 -1.99 -12.76 15.13
N ILE A 118 -1.76 -11.46 15.40
CA ILE A 118 -2.78 -10.54 15.93
C ILE A 118 -4.00 -10.47 15.00
N PHE A 119 -3.77 -10.52 13.67
CA PHE A 119 -4.84 -10.47 12.68
C PHE A 119 -5.29 -11.85 12.17
N GLY A 120 -4.94 -12.92 12.91
CA GLY A 120 -5.48 -14.26 12.74
C GLY A 120 -4.88 -15.06 11.60
N LEU A 121 -3.71 -14.69 11.09
CA LEU A 121 -2.98 -15.48 10.10
C LEU A 121 -2.27 -16.66 10.77
N ARG A 122 -2.45 -17.84 10.20
CA ARG A 122 -1.76 -19.06 10.62
C ARG A 122 -0.33 -19.06 10.08
N ILE A 123 0.62 -19.31 10.99
CA ILE A 123 2.03 -19.50 10.67
C ILE A 123 2.52 -20.73 11.44
N ASP A 124 2.85 -21.78 10.71
CA ASP A 124 3.45 -22.99 11.28
C ASP A 124 4.42 -23.64 10.30
N GLU A 125 4.94 -24.82 10.60
CA GLU A 125 5.91 -25.52 9.75
C GLU A 125 5.37 -25.97 8.38
N TRP A 126 4.05 -25.96 8.18
CA TRP A 126 3.38 -26.43 6.96
C TRP A 126 2.71 -25.30 6.19
N VAL A 127 2.29 -24.24 6.88
CA VAL A 127 1.47 -23.17 6.31
C VAL A 127 1.95 -21.82 6.81
N ASP A 128 2.12 -20.89 5.87
CA ASP A 128 2.31 -19.47 6.15
C ASP A 128 1.28 -18.65 5.35
N GLU A 129 0.16 -18.31 6.01
CA GLU A 129 -0.95 -17.58 5.39
C GLU A 129 -0.63 -16.13 5.01
N ARG A 130 0.54 -15.62 5.41
CA ARG A 130 1.05 -14.34 4.93
C ARG A 130 1.31 -14.35 3.42
N MET A 131 1.56 -15.54 2.85
CA MET A 131 1.76 -15.74 1.41
C MET A 131 0.46 -15.95 0.63
N ASP A 132 -0.64 -16.25 1.32
CA ASP A 132 -1.95 -16.44 0.71
C ASP A 132 -2.62 -15.09 0.43
N ILE A 133 -3.16 -14.93 -0.80
CA ILE A 133 -3.75 -13.65 -1.22
C ILE A 133 -5.04 -13.34 -0.45
N TYR A 134 -5.90 -14.35 -0.28
CA TYR A 134 -7.20 -14.15 0.35
C TYR A 134 -7.05 -13.89 1.86
N TYR A 135 -6.36 -14.78 2.57
CA TYR A 135 -6.19 -14.65 4.02
C TYR A 135 -5.38 -13.40 4.39
N SER A 136 -4.26 -13.15 3.71
CA SER A 136 -3.44 -11.98 4.01
C SER A 136 -4.13 -10.66 3.66
N THR A 137 -4.99 -10.62 2.63
CA THR A 137 -5.77 -9.41 2.31
C THR A 137 -6.84 -9.14 3.37
N ASN A 138 -7.56 -10.16 3.85
CA ASN A 138 -8.52 -10.01 4.95
C ASN A 138 -7.85 -9.52 6.24
N ALA A 139 -6.66 -10.04 6.57
CA ALA A 139 -5.86 -9.56 7.68
C ALA A 139 -5.43 -8.10 7.48
N ALA A 140 -4.99 -7.71 6.27
CA ALA A 140 -4.63 -6.34 5.95
C ALA A 140 -5.81 -5.37 6.08
N VAL A 141 -6.99 -5.76 5.61
CA VAL A 141 -8.24 -4.99 5.79
C VAL A 141 -8.54 -4.79 7.28
N SER A 142 -8.45 -5.84 8.08
CA SER A 142 -8.68 -5.77 9.53
C SER A 142 -7.67 -4.84 10.19
N TYR A 143 -6.41 -4.88 9.79
CA TYR A 143 -5.36 -3.99 10.27
C TYR A 143 -5.63 -2.53 9.87
N PHE A 144 -5.91 -2.25 8.59
CA PHE A 144 -6.24 -0.89 8.13
C PHE A 144 -7.45 -0.31 8.86
N ARG A 145 -8.50 -1.11 9.09
CA ARG A 145 -9.67 -0.66 9.85
C ARG A 145 -9.35 -0.34 11.30
N SER A 146 -8.47 -1.12 11.95
CA SER A 146 -8.02 -0.85 13.31
C SER A 146 -7.24 0.47 13.38
N LEU A 147 -6.34 0.70 12.42
CA LEU A 147 -5.58 1.94 12.31
C LEU A 147 -6.48 3.14 12.00
N LEU A 148 -7.44 2.99 11.08
CA LEU A 148 -8.41 4.04 10.77
C LEU A 148 -9.25 4.40 12.00
N LYS A 149 -9.70 3.40 12.77
CA LYS A 149 -10.41 3.63 14.04
C LYS A 149 -9.53 4.34 15.07
N LYS A 150 -8.23 3.99 15.14
CA LYS A 150 -7.28 4.59 16.09
C LYS A 150 -6.96 6.04 15.73
N PHE A 151 -6.75 6.34 14.47
CA PHE A 151 -6.19 7.61 14.01
C PHE A 151 -7.21 8.56 13.36
N GLY A 152 -8.38 8.08 12.97
CA GLY A 152 -9.48 8.89 12.43
C GLY A 152 -9.32 9.33 10.98
N SER A 153 -8.18 9.06 10.31
CA SER A 153 -7.97 9.38 8.90
C SER A 153 -7.12 8.32 8.19
N TRP A 154 -7.32 8.18 6.88
CA TRP A 154 -6.55 7.23 6.08
C TRP A 154 -5.07 7.57 6.00
N GLU A 155 -4.73 8.86 5.98
CA GLU A 155 -3.34 9.32 5.95
C GLU A 155 -2.57 8.85 7.18
N LEU A 156 -3.17 9.00 8.35
CA LEU A 156 -2.57 8.56 9.60
C LEU A 156 -2.61 7.04 9.74
N ALA A 157 -3.66 6.37 9.25
CA ALA A 157 -3.73 4.92 9.20
C ALA A 157 -2.61 4.32 8.34
N LEU A 158 -2.34 4.88 7.17
CA LEU A 158 -1.23 4.47 6.30
C LEU A 158 0.14 4.74 6.93
N ALA A 159 0.29 5.87 7.63
CA ALA A 159 1.51 6.16 8.39
C ALA A 159 1.71 5.13 9.51
N GLY A 160 0.65 4.79 10.25
CA GLY A 160 0.66 3.76 11.29
C GLY A 160 1.01 2.38 10.74
N TYR A 161 0.43 1.99 9.62
CA TYR A 161 0.77 0.74 8.93
C TYR A 161 2.27 0.65 8.62
N ASN A 162 2.82 1.74 8.10
CA ASN A 162 4.24 1.81 7.75
C ASN A 162 5.18 1.81 8.97
N CYS A 163 4.75 2.39 10.09
CA CYS A 163 5.55 2.42 11.33
C CYS A 163 5.47 1.11 12.11
N GLY A 164 4.50 0.23 11.81
CA GLY A 164 4.25 -0.98 12.59
C GLY A 164 3.59 -0.66 13.95
N ASP A 165 2.69 0.31 13.98
CA ASP A 165 2.13 0.90 15.19
C ASP A 165 1.04 0.02 15.83
N LEU A 166 1.47 -1.12 16.40
CA LEU A 166 0.66 -1.97 17.29
C LEU A 166 1.27 -2.10 18.70
N ASN A 167 2.30 -1.33 19.00
CA ASN A 167 2.89 -1.25 20.34
C ASN A 167 2.39 -0.05 21.11
#